data_5325ff1fdc24de27fb6dd7c369591484
#
_entry.id   5325ff1fdc24de27fb6dd7c369591484
#
_cell.length_a   1.000
_cell.length_b   1.000
_cell.length_c   1.000
_cell.angle_alpha   90.00
_cell.angle_beta   90.00
_cell.angle_gamma   90.00
#
_symmetry.space_group_name_H-M   'P 1'
#
loop_
_entity.id
_entity.type
_entity.pdbx_description
1 polymer ?
#
loop_
_entity_poly.entity_id
_entity_poly.type
_entity_poly.pdbx_seq_one_letter_code
_entity_poly.pdbx_strand_id
1 'polypeptide(L)'
;GWSHCGLVLQAYLKSAEQDLEQVLEWARVNRRQPTVRLVKGKPKVIPAVNGTTVAADDLKRAVEPVLIKPAAERTVSAQLTGAKATFSTAEAKKLGIKRVTGKFTTYFPYLPYRNINIGRAAALINGTVLKPGEVFSLNKIVGERTVANGFTKGFIIKGGRFKKELGGGVSQSATTTYNAMFFAGLKDIFHKPHGLFIDRYPPGREATVAWPGVDLKFQNDTKYGVLVQAYIVKGTPARKGSITVKMWSTKTYATVVATAPIKSNFRNGREVTDDS
;
A
#
# COMPACT_ATOMS: atom_id res chain seq x y z
N GLY A 1 32.11 13.19 -14.61
CA GLY A 1 31.77 14.49 -15.18
C GLY A 1 30.79 14.28 -16.32
N TRP A 2 29.51 14.55 -16.10
CA TRP A 2 28.48 14.53 -17.16
C TRP A 2 28.39 15.93 -17.71
N SER A 3 29.04 16.17 -18.86
CA SER A 3 28.88 17.41 -19.62
C SER A 3 27.47 17.49 -20.19
N HIS A 4 26.93 18.71 -20.25
CA HIS A 4 25.63 19.10 -20.77
C HIS A 4 25.49 18.83 -22.28
N CYS A 5 25.56 17.58 -22.71
CA CYS A 5 25.12 17.19 -24.04
C CYS A 5 23.68 16.71 -23.92
N GLY A 6 22.76 17.32 -24.68
CA GLY A 6 21.34 17.02 -24.63
C GLY A 6 21.09 15.51 -24.67
N LEU A 7 20.51 14.96 -23.62
CA LEU A 7 20.10 13.56 -23.56
C LEU A 7 19.04 13.32 -24.64
N VAL A 8 19.36 12.48 -25.61
CA VAL A 8 18.47 12.08 -26.70
C VAL A 8 17.92 10.71 -26.36
N LEU A 9 16.61 10.56 -26.32
CA LEU A 9 15.93 9.28 -26.19
C LEU A 9 15.82 8.66 -27.58
N GLN A 10 16.41 7.47 -27.77
CA GLN A 10 16.16 6.63 -28.92
C GLN A 10 15.21 5.50 -28.55
N ALA A 11 14.05 5.45 -29.18
CA ALA A 11 13.05 4.42 -28.92
C ALA A 11 12.71 3.69 -30.24
N TYR A 12 12.57 2.37 -30.13
CA TYR A 12 12.15 1.52 -31.20
C TYR A 12 10.64 1.28 -31.10
N LEU A 13 9.85 1.80 -32.05
CA LEU A 13 8.41 1.73 -32.01
C LEU A 13 7.89 0.49 -32.73
N LYS A 14 7.29 -0.44 -32.01
CA LYS A 14 6.67 -1.65 -32.59
C LYS A 14 5.18 -1.48 -32.89
N SER A 15 4.45 -0.70 -32.12
CA SER A 15 3.04 -0.32 -32.35
C SER A 15 2.77 1.08 -31.81
N ALA A 16 1.86 1.83 -32.46
CA ALA A 16 1.74 3.27 -32.22
C ALA A 16 1.24 3.69 -30.84
N GLU A 17 0.35 2.93 -30.18
CA GLU A 17 -0.24 3.33 -28.90
C GLU A 17 0.48 2.78 -27.67
N GLN A 18 0.84 1.50 -27.67
CA GLN A 18 1.52 0.88 -26.52
C GLN A 18 2.94 1.39 -26.34
N ASP A 19 3.60 1.74 -27.45
CA ASP A 19 4.99 2.23 -27.43
C ASP A 19 5.09 3.68 -26.95
N LEU A 20 4.05 4.51 -27.18
CA LEU A 20 4.02 5.92 -26.72
C LEU A 20 3.93 6.02 -25.20
N GLU A 21 3.05 5.23 -24.57
CA GLU A 21 2.95 5.17 -23.10
C GLU A 21 4.23 4.61 -22.47
N GLN A 22 4.82 3.58 -23.07
CA GLN A 22 6.05 2.98 -22.58
C GLN A 22 7.25 3.93 -22.73
N VAL A 23 7.33 4.71 -23.81
CA VAL A 23 8.35 5.75 -24.02
C VAL A 23 8.16 6.91 -23.06
N LEU A 24 6.92 7.34 -22.81
CA LEU A 24 6.61 8.36 -21.80
C LEU A 24 6.94 7.89 -20.38
N GLU A 25 6.70 6.63 -20.06
CA GLU A 25 7.06 6.04 -18.77
C GLU A 25 8.59 5.91 -18.64
N TRP A 26 9.28 5.53 -19.69
CA TRP A 26 10.74 5.45 -19.75
C TRP A 26 11.40 6.83 -19.66
N ALA A 27 10.83 7.85 -20.29
CA ALA A 27 11.28 9.24 -20.19
C ALA A 27 11.02 9.84 -18.80
N ARG A 28 10.06 9.30 -18.03
CA ARG A 28 9.81 9.63 -16.61
C ARG A 28 10.83 8.99 -15.66
N VAL A 29 11.81 8.28 -16.18
CA VAL A 29 12.86 7.60 -15.42
C VAL A 29 13.63 8.61 -14.58
N ASN A 30 13.73 8.32 -13.30
CA ASN A 30 14.44 9.08 -12.24
C ASN A 30 13.67 10.17 -11.51
N ARG A 31 12.46 10.60 -11.92
CA ARG A 31 11.65 11.47 -11.08
C ARG A 31 11.15 10.71 -9.87
N ARG A 32 11.60 11.10 -8.69
CA ARG A 32 11.11 10.54 -7.42
C ARG A 32 10.40 11.62 -6.62
N GLN A 33 9.16 11.34 -6.25
CA GLN A 33 8.44 12.19 -5.29
C GLN A 33 9.15 12.14 -3.93
N PRO A 34 9.13 13.22 -3.15
CA PRO A 34 9.62 13.17 -1.79
C PRO A 34 8.73 12.24 -0.97
N THR A 35 9.30 11.60 0.00
CA THR A 35 8.57 10.74 0.93
C THR A 35 9.09 10.89 2.35
N VAL A 36 8.41 10.28 3.30
CA VAL A 36 8.89 10.21 4.68
C VAL A 36 9.20 8.75 5.00
N ARG A 37 10.39 8.49 5.49
CA ARG A 37 10.82 7.15 5.92
C ARG A 37 11.37 7.20 7.34
N LEU A 38 11.36 6.06 8.01
CA LEU A 38 12.03 5.93 9.30
C LEU A 38 13.52 5.66 9.07
N VAL A 39 14.34 6.58 9.55
CA VAL A 39 15.81 6.45 9.56
C VAL A 39 16.24 6.43 11.02
N LYS A 40 16.90 5.36 11.45
CA LYS A 40 17.28 5.14 12.87
C LYS A 40 16.08 5.35 13.81
N GLY A 41 14.90 4.82 13.43
CA GLY A 41 13.67 4.89 14.23
C GLY A 41 12.97 6.26 14.30
N LYS A 42 13.41 7.26 13.53
CA LYS A 42 12.80 8.59 13.49
C LYS A 42 12.31 8.94 12.07
N PRO A 43 11.15 9.62 11.91
CA PRO A 43 10.70 10.07 10.60
C PRO A 43 11.69 11.07 10.00
N LYS A 44 12.12 10.82 8.76
CA LYS A 44 12.99 11.68 7.98
C LYS A 44 12.40 11.90 6.60
N VAL A 45 12.33 13.14 6.16
CA VAL A 45 11.94 13.46 4.78
C VAL A 45 13.07 13.05 3.85
N ILE A 46 12.74 12.23 2.87
CA ILE A 46 13.61 11.89 1.75
C ILE A 46 13.27 12.88 0.63
N PRO A 47 14.24 13.67 0.16
CA PRO A 47 13.99 14.72 -0.82
C PRO A 47 13.42 14.17 -2.14
N ALA A 48 12.70 15.03 -2.84
CA ALA A 48 12.35 14.81 -4.23
C ALA A 48 13.62 14.76 -5.09
N VAL A 49 13.57 13.95 -6.13
CA VAL A 49 14.57 13.97 -7.21
C VAL A 49 13.84 14.40 -8.48
N ASN A 50 14.28 15.48 -9.09
CA ASN A 50 13.78 15.88 -10.39
C ASN A 50 14.27 14.83 -11.42
N GLY A 51 13.40 14.52 -12.34
CA GLY A 51 13.69 13.62 -13.45
C GLY A 51 13.70 14.38 -14.77
N THR A 52 13.64 13.60 -15.83
CA THR A 52 13.44 14.09 -17.19
C THR A 52 12.11 13.59 -17.73
N THR A 53 11.56 14.28 -18.70
CA THR A 53 10.38 13.87 -19.47
C THR A 53 10.56 14.36 -20.91
N VAL A 54 9.77 13.81 -21.82
CA VAL A 54 9.61 14.37 -23.17
C VAL A 54 8.32 15.14 -23.20
N ALA A 55 8.31 16.34 -23.78
CA ALA A 55 7.06 17.06 -24.00
C ALA A 55 6.19 16.27 -24.99
N ALA A 56 4.89 16.15 -24.73
CA ALA A 56 3.99 15.33 -25.56
C ALA A 56 3.99 15.77 -27.04
N ASP A 57 4.03 17.10 -27.28
CA ASP A 57 4.06 17.65 -28.64
C ASP A 57 5.39 17.38 -29.35
N ASP A 58 6.51 17.38 -28.62
CA ASP A 58 7.83 17.04 -29.19
C ASP A 58 7.89 15.55 -29.54
N LEU A 59 7.33 14.70 -28.68
CA LEU A 59 7.24 13.28 -28.95
C LEU A 59 6.33 12.99 -30.15
N LYS A 60 5.16 13.65 -30.22
CA LYS A 60 4.24 13.53 -31.34
C LYS A 60 4.93 13.91 -32.67
N ARG A 61 5.57 15.06 -32.71
CA ARG A 61 6.30 15.54 -33.90
C ARG A 61 7.45 14.60 -34.32
N ALA A 62 8.11 13.94 -33.37
CA ALA A 62 9.17 13.00 -33.68
C ALA A 62 8.63 11.64 -34.17
N VAL A 63 7.46 11.21 -33.66
CA VAL A 63 6.86 9.89 -33.94
C VAL A 63 6.08 9.87 -35.27
N GLU A 64 5.23 10.88 -35.52
CA GLU A 64 4.35 10.91 -36.69
C GLU A 64 5.06 10.63 -38.03
N PRO A 65 6.23 11.23 -38.35
CA PRO A 65 6.90 10.99 -39.60
C PRO A 65 7.48 9.57 -39.79
N VAL A 66 7.67 8.83 -38.67
CA VAL A 66 8.28 7.49 -38.77
C VAL A 66 7.24 6.37 -38.72
N LEU A 67 5.97 6.65 -38.36
CA LEU A 67 4.91 5.64 -38.32
C LEU A 67 4.63 5.01 -39.71
N ILE A 68 4.83 5.76 -40.77
CA ILE A 68 4.66 5.29 -42.17
C ILE A 68 5.84 4.49 -42.69
N LYS A 69 6.98 4.45 -41.96
CA LYS A 69 8.18 3.72 -42.38
C LYS A 69 8.09 2.24 -42.00
N PRO A 70 8.87 1.37 -42.70
CA PRO A 70 9.04 -0.02 -42.26
C PRO A 70 9.48 -0.11 -40.79
N ALA A 71 9.03 -1.13 -40.07
CA ALA A 71 9.29 -1.27 -38.63
C ALA A 71 10.78 -1.17 -38.26
N ALA A 72 11.67 -1.68 -39.09
CA ALA A 72 13.13 -1.61 -38.90
C ALA A 72 13.71 -0.18 -38.94
N GLU A 73 12.99 0.75 -39.54
CA GLU A 73 13.44 2.15 -39.73
C GLU A 73 12.72 3.13 -38.79
N ARG A 74 11.83 2.64 -37.89
CA ARG A 74 11.06 3.46 -36.98
C ARG A 74 11.90 3.86 -35.75
N THR A 75 12.95 4.63 -35.97
CA THR A 75 13.77 5.19 -34.90
C THR A 75 13.45 6.66 -34.73
N VAL A 76 13.18 7.10 -33.51
CA VAL A 76 12.90 8.49 -33.14
C VAL A 76 13.91 9.01 -32.13
N SER A 77 14.22 10.29 -32.23
CA SER A 77 15.00 11.02 -31.23
C SER A 77 14.16 12.16 -30.69
N ALA A 78 14.02 12.25 -29.39
CA ALA A 78 13.27 13.32 -28.73
C ALA A 78 14.13 13.98 -27.65
N GLN A 79 14.01 15.32 -27.53
CA GLN A 79 14.71 16.07 -26.50
C GLN A 79 14.11 15.82 -25.13
N LEU A 80 14.95 15.52 -24.14
CA LEU A 80 14.53 15.38 -22.77
C LEU A 80 14.49 16.74 -22.08
N THR A 81 13.36 17.07 -21.49
CA THR A 81 13.17 18.27 -20.66
C THR A 81 13.15 17.91 -19.20
N GLY A 82 13.51 18.85 -18.31
CA GLY A 82 13.47 18.62 -16.88
C GLY A 82 12.04 18.46 -16.37
N ALA A 83 11.77 17.38 -15.63
CA ALA A 83 10.50 17.12 -14.95
C ALA A 83 10.63 17.36 -13.45
N LYS A 84 9.98 18.39 -12.93
CA LYS A 84 9.93 18.64 -11.48
C LYS A 84 8.99 17.65 -10.81
N ALA A 85 9.30 17.29 -9.57
CA ALA A 85 8.37 16.54 -8.72
C ALA A 85 7.10 17.40 -8.51
N THR A 86 5.93 16.75 -8.60
CA THR A 86 4.61 17.42 -8.41
C THR A 86 4.33 17.74 -6.95
N PHE A 87 5.05 17.11 -6.03
CA PHE A 87 5.04 17.36 -4.61
C PHE A 87 6.47 17.68 -4.18
N SER A 88 6.67 18.86 -3.57
CA SER A 88 8.02 19.36 -3.25
C SER A 88 8.54 18.79 -1.91
N THR A 89 9.85 18.81 -1.74
CA THR A 89 10.49 18.49 -0.46
C THR A 89 10.02 19.43 0.67
N ALA A 90 9.73 20.71 0.35
CA ALA A 90 9.22 21.67 1.32
C ALA A 90 7.81 21.29 1.80
N GLU A 91 6.92 20.86 0.90
CA GLU A 91 5.60 20.34 1.25
C GLU A 91 5.69 19.05 2.07
N ALA A 92 6.62 18.15 1.73
CA ALA A 92 6.86 16.94 2.53
C ALA A 92 7.31 17.26 3.96
N LYS A 93 8.11 18.31 4.17
CA LYS A 93 8.48 18.79 5.52
C LYS A 93 7.28 19.35 6.27
N LYS A 94 6.35 20.04 5.59
CA LYS A 94 5.12 20.58 6.18
C LYS A 94 4.14 19.51 6.64
N LEU A 95 4.27 18.26 6.17
CA LEU A 95 3.43 17.13 6.66
C LEU A 95 3.51 16.94 8.17
N GLY A 96 4.57 17.38 8.83
CA GLY A 96 4.66 17.37 10.30
C GLY A 96 4.60 15.99 10.93
N ILE A 97 5.13 14.95 10.27
CA ILE A 97 5.19 13.58 10.79
C ILE A 97 6.31 13.49 11.84
N LYS A 98 5.95 13.38 13.14
CA LYS A 98 6.91 13.53 14.24
C LYS A 98 6.99 12.34 15.18
N ARG A 99 5.85 11.72 15.54
CA ARG A 99 5.76 10.68 16.59
C ARG A 99 4.68 9.65 16.26
N VAL A 100 4.70 8.55 17.01
CA VAL A 100 3.62 7.55 16.95
C VAL A 100 2.37 8.13 17.60
N THR A 101 1.26 8.16 16.86
CA THR A 101 -0.05 8.62 17.32
C THR A 101 -1.00 7.47 17.59
N GLY A 102 -0.82 6.33 16.89
CA GLY A 102 -1.56 5.10 17.13
C GLY A 102 -0.68 3.88 16.88
N LYS A 103 -0.87 2.83 17.66
CA LYS A 103 -0.11 1.57 17.55
C LYS A 103 -1.00 0.41 17.94
N PHE A 104 -0.89 -0.68 17.18
CA PHE A 104 -1.51 -1.93 17.57
C PHE A 104 -0.64 -3.12 17.18
N THR A 105 -0.77 -4.22 17.93
CA THR A 105 -0.07 -5.47 17.67
C THR A 105 -1.07 -6.62 17.82
N THR A 106 -1.07 -7.52 16.86
CA THR A 106 -1.80 -8.79 16.98
C THR A 106 -0.85 -9.97 16.82
N TYR A 107 -1.20 -11.08 17.46
CA TYR A 107 -0.42 -12.31 17.44
C TYR A 107 -1.10 -13.36 16.59
N PHE A 108 -0.32 -14.23 15.96
CA PHE A 108 -0.85 -15.34 15.16
C PHE A 108 -0.12 -16.65 15.46
N PRO A 109 -0.84 -17.80 15.48
CA PRO A 109 -0.21 -19.11 15.58
C PRO A 109 0.76 -19.31 14.42
N TYR A 110 1.87 -19.97 14.69
CA TYR A 110 2.83 -20.31 13.63
C TYR A 110 2.21 -21.25 12.62
N LEU A 111 2.25 -20.81 11.37
CA LEU A 111 2.06 -21.60 10.17
C LEU A 111 2.93 -20.95 9.09
N PRO A 112 3.69 -21.72 8.28
CA PRO A 112 4.62 -21.14 7.32
C PRO A 112 3.99 -20.07 6.42
N TYR A 113 2.80 -20.33 5.89
CA TYR A 113 2.09 -19.39 5.02
C TYR A 113 1.74 -18.06 5.71
N ARG A 114 1.52 -18.05 7.03
CA ARG A 114 1.23 -16.80 7.78
C ARG A 114 2.44 -15.91 7.85
N ASN A 115 3.63 -16.45 8.09
CA ASN A 115 4.86 -15.68 8.05
C ASN A 115 5.08 -15.06 6.66
N ILE A 116 4.75 -15.78 5.58
CA ILE A 116 4.88 -15.31 4.21
C ILE A 116 3.83 -14.23 3.92
N ASN A 117 2.55 -14.57 4.03
CA ASN A 117 1.45 -13.72 3.58
C ASN A 117 1.29 -12.45 4.43
N ILE A 118 1.36 -12.58 5.76
CA ILE A 118 1.28 -11.43 6.68
C ILE A 118 2.54 -10.56 6.53
N GLY A 119 3.72 -11.20 6.37
CA GLY A 119 4.97 -10.51 6.13
C GLY A 119 4.98 -9.72 4.82
N ARG A 120 4.46 -10.32 3.74
CA ARG A 120 4.35 -9.64 2.44
C ARG A 120 3.38 -8.46 2.51
N ALA A 121 2.20 -8.65 3.10
CA ALA A 121 1.25 -7.56 3.29
C ALA A 121 1.83 -6.43 4.15
N ALA A 122 2.49 -6.75 5.26
CA ALA A 122 3.16 -5.77 6.11
C ALA A 122 4.24 -5.00 5.36
N ALA A 123 5.06 -5.68 4.55
CA ALA A 123 6.11 -5.02 3.75
C ALA A 123 5.54 -4.04 2.73
N LEU A 124 4.41 -4.37 2.09
CA LEU A 124 3.73 -3.50 1.12
C LEU A 124 3.06 -2.29 1.79
N ILE A 125 2.47 -2.48 2.98
CA ILE A 125 1.85 -1.40 3.77
C ILE A 125 2.91 -0.46 4.34
N ASN A 126 4.08 -0.99 4.69
CA ASN A 126 5.13 -0.23 5.36
C ASN A 126 5.69 0.88 4.49
N GLY A 127 5.72 2.09 5.02
CA GLY A 127 6.22 3.27 4.31
C GLY A 127 5.15 4.05 3.54
N THR A 128 3.88 3.62 3.59
CA THR A 128 2.77 4.40 3.03
C THR A 128 2.66 5.75 3.73
N VAL A 129 2.67 6.82 2.95
CA VAL A 129 2.48 8.19 3.44
C VAL A 129 1.14 8.70 2.93
N LEU A 130 0.30 9.18 3.83
CA LEU A 130 -0.98 9.82 3.50
C LEU A 130 -0.88 11.31 3.80
N LYS A 131 -1.12 12.14 2.80
CA LYS A 131 -1.30 13.58 2.97
C LYS A 131 -2.66 13.86 3.64
N PRO A 132 -2.90 15.08 4.16
CA PRO A 132 -4.23 15.51 4.57
C PRO A 132 -5.27 15.23 3.48
N GLY A 133 -6.40 14.63 3.86
CA GLY A 133 -7.50 14.25 2.97
C GLY A 133 -7.34 12.94 2.20
N GLU A 134 -6.13 12.37 2.13
CA GLU A 134 -5.91 11.12 1.38
C GLU A 134 -6.49 9.90 2.09
N VAL A 135 -6.96 8.95 1.28
CA VAL A 135 -7.57 7.69 1.72
C VAL A 135 -6.59 6.54 1.56
N PHE A 136 -6.38 5.81 2.64
CA PHE A 136 -5.73 4.51 2.63
C PHE A 136 -6.70 3.45 2.09
N SER A 137 -6.24 2.59 1.20
CA SER A 137 -6.93 1.39 0.75
C SER A 137 -5.96 0.22 0.83
N LEU A 138 -6.26 -0.78 1.65
CA LEU A 138 -5.39 -1.93 1.81
C LEU A 138 -5.30 -2.73 0.51
N ASN A 139 -6.42 -2.92 -0.18
CA ASN A 139 -6.43 -3.63 -1.45
C ASN A 139 -5.63 -2.89 -2.53
N LYS A 140 -5.73 -1.57 -2.62
CA LYS A 140 -4.94 -0.77 -3.57
C LYS A 140 -3.43 -0.89 -3.31
N ILE A 141 -3.01 -0.93 -2.03
CA ILE A 141 -1.60 -0.96 -1.65
C ILE A 141 -1.01 -2.38 -1.77
N VAL A 142 -1.76 -3.38 -1.31
CA VAL A 142 -1.29 -4.77 -1.27
C VAL A 142 -1.47 -5.46 -2.62
N GLY A 143 -2.45 -5.04 -3.41
CA GLY A 143 -2.78 -5.62 -4.71
C GLY A 143 -3.41 -7.01 -4.60
N GLU A 144 -3.55 -7.67 -5.73
CA GLU A 144 -4.04 -9.04 -5.82
C GLU A 144 -3.06 -10.01 -5.17
N ARG A 145 -3.59 -11.02 -4.46
CA ARG A 145 -2.80 -12.01 -3.71
C ARG A 145 -2.42 -13.16 -4.62
N THR A 146 -1.50 -12.93 -5.55
CA THR A 146 -0.98 -13.93 -6.49
C THR A 146 0.38 -14.46 -6.04
N VAL A 147 0.81 -15.60 -6.61
CA VAL A 147 2.18 -16.12 -6.41
C VAL A 147 3.23 -15.14 -6.93
N ALA A 148 2.97 -14.53 -8.08
CA ALA A 148 3.85 -13.50 -8.67
C ALA A 148 4.03 -12.30 -7.74
N ASN A 149 2.99 -11.93 -6.98
CA ASN A 149 3.04 -10.88 -5.98
C ASN A 149 3.63 -11.34 -4.63
N GLY A 150 4.16 -12.56 -4.54
CA GLY A 150 4.83 -13.12 -3.36
C GLY A 150 3.89 -13.69 -2.30
N PHE A 151 2.66 -14.07 -2.64
CA PHE A 151 1.72 -14.73 -1.75
C PHE A 151 1.69 -16.24 -1.99
N THR A 152 1.29 -16.98 -0.95
CA THR A 152 1.12 -18.43 -1.00
C THR A 152 -0.27 -18.85 -0.52
N LYS A 153 -0.65 -20.10 -0.79
CA LYS A 153 -1.92 -20.64 -0.30
C LYS A 153 -1.92 -20.76 1.23
N GLY A 154 -3.03 -20.38 1.84
CA GLY A 154 -3.27 -20.49 3.27
C GLY A 154 -4.76 -20.54 3.56
N PHE A 155 -5.13 -20.82 4.80
CA PHE A 155 -6.54 -20.89 5.18
C PHE A 155 -7.18 -19.50 5.17
N ILE A 156 -8.32 -19.41 4.52
CA ILE A 156 -9.26 -18.27 4.51
C ILE A 156 -10.63 -18.74 5.04
N ILE A 157 -11.48 -17.79 5.39
CA ILE A 157 -12.89 -18.02 5.72
C ILE A 157 -13.73 -17.54 4.54
N LYS A 158 -14.48 -18.44 3.90
CA LYS A 158 -15.34 -18.12 2.76
C LYS A 158 -16.67 -18.85 2.93
N GLY A 159 -17.78 -18.10 2.99
CA GLY A 159 -19.11 -18.69 3.23
C GLY A 159 -19.24 -19.43 4.57
N GLY A 160 -18.52 -19.00 5.63
CA GLY A 160 -18.52 -19.67 6.93
C GLY A 160 -17.64 -20.91 7.03
N ARG A 161 -16.92 -21.28 5.97
CA ARG A 161 -16.04 -22.49 5.90
C ARG A 161 -14.59 -22.12 5.71
N PHE A 162 -13.68 -22.97 6.19
CA PHE A 162 -12.25 -22.85 5.93
C PHE A 162 -11.90 -23.43 4.56
N LYS A 163 -11.25 -22.59 3.73
CA LYS A 163 -10.72 -22.99 2.42
C LYS A 163 -9.26 -22.60 2.29
N LYS A 164 -8.50 -23.32 1.45
CA LYS A 164 -7.13 -22.94 1.11
C LYS A 164 -7.12 -22.11 -0.16
N GLU A 165 -6.83 -20.81 -0.03
CA GLU A 165 -6.69 -19.87 -1.15
C GLU A 165 -5.45 -18.99 -0.97
N LEU A 166 -5.01 -18.33 -2.05
CA LEU A 166 -3.87 -17.41 -2.00
C LEU A 166 -4.15 -16.23 -1.04
N GLY A 167 -3.15 -15.82 -0.28
CA GLY A 167 -3.26 -14.69 0.65
C GLY A 167 -3.92 -15.04 1.99
N GLY A 168 -4.13 -16.33 2.30
CA GLY A 168 -4.65 -16.72 3.62
C GLY A 168 -3.88 -16.06 4.76
N GLY A 169 -4.59 -15.46 5.71
CA GLY A 169 -4.04 -14.74 6.85
C GLY A 169 -3.87 -13.22 6.66
N VAL A 170 -4.01 -12.66 5.45
CA VAL A 170 -3.84 -11.19 5.20
C VAL A 170 -4.82 -10.34 6.00
N SER A 171 -6.02 -10.83 6.33
CA SER A 171 -6.97 -10.14 7.22
C SER A 171 -6.39 -9.83 8.61
N GLN A 172 -5.36 -10.56 9.06
CA GLN A 172 -4.60 -10.21 10.26
C GLN A 172 -3.95 -8.83 10.11
N SER A 173 -3.39 -8.53 8.93
CA SER A 173 -2.81 -7.22 8.65
C SER A 173 -3.88 -6.12 8.60
N ALA A 174 -5.05 -6.42 8.04
CA ALA A 174 -6.18 -5.49 8.01
C ALA A 174 -6.66 -5.14 9.44
N THR A 175 -6.93 -6.15 10.27
CA THR A 175 -7.37 -5.93 11.67
C THR A 175 -6.33 -5.13 12.47
N THR A 176 -5.03 -5.43 12.29
CA THR A 176 -3.97 -4.70 13.00
C THR A 176 -3.87 -3.25 12.54
N THR A 177 -3.98 -3.02 11.22
CA THR A 177 -3.96 -1.67 10.62
C THR A 177 -5.18 -0.87 11.06
N TYR A 178 -6.37 -1.47 11.07
CA TYR A 178 -7.60 -0.86 11.54
C TYR A 178 -7.47 -0.37 12.98
N ASN A 179 -6.99 -1.21 13.89
CA ASN A 179 -6.80 -0.80 15.27
C ASN A 179 -5.73 0.30 15.43
N ALA A 180 -4.64 0.24 14.66
CA ALA A 180 -3.61 1.29 14.71
C ALA A 180 -4.16 2.64 14.23
N MET A 181 -4.98 2.67 13.17
CA MET A 181 -5.62 3.89 12.69
C MET A 181 -6.69 4.39 13.67
N PHE A 182 -7.48 3.48 14.28
CA PHE A 182 -8.47 3.80 15.30
C PHE A 182 -7.83 4.56 16.48
N PHE A 183 -6.73 4.01 17.04
CA PHE A 183 -6.02 4.68 18.14
C PHE A 183 -5.25 5.94 17.72
N ALA A 184 -5.03 6.14 16.43
CA ALA A 184 -4.55 7.41 15.89
C ALA A 184 -5.66 8.46 15.71
N GLY A 185 -6.94 8.07 15.86
CA GLY A 185 -8.11 8.92 15.68
C GLY A 185 -8.38 9.28 14.21
N LEU A 186 -7.98 8.43 13.25
CA LEU A 186 -8.23 8.65 11.83
C LEU A 186 -9.66 8.23 11.45
N LYS A 187 -10.20 8.83 10.41
CA LYS A 187 -11.58 8.61 9.98
C LYS A 187 -11.74 7.25 9.30
N ASP A 188 -12.58 6.38 9.87
CA ASP A 188 -13.00 5.14 9.24
C ASP A 188 -13.90 5.44 8.04
N ILE A 189 -13.57 4.86 6.88
CA ILE A 189 -14.36 4.97 5.66
C ILE A 189 -15.07 3.65 5.34
N PHE A 190 -14.36 2.54 5.48
CA PHE A 190 -14.92 1.23 5.23
C PHE A 190 -14.08 0.14 5.87
N HIS A 191 -14.73 -0.69 6.66
CA HIS A 191 -14.20 -1.98 7.11
C HIS A 191 -15.35 -2.99 7.21
N LYS A 192 -15.03 -4.26 7.19
CA LYS A 192 -16.00 -5.34 7.37
C LYS A 192 -15.50 -6.32 8.43
N PRO A 193 -16.29 -6.66 9.45
CA PRO A 193 -15.93 -7.72 10.39
C PRO A 193 -15.98 -9.10 9.71
N HIS A 194 -15.37 -10.11 10.34
CA HIS A 194 -15.53 -11.49 9.90
C HIS A 194 -16.94 -12.00 10.23
N GLY A 195 -17.42 -12.94 9.44
CA GLY A 195 -18.69 -13.64 9.71
C GLY A 195 -18.60 -14.68 10.84
N LEU A 196 -17.40 -14.96 11.35
CA LEU A 196 -17.12 -15.88 12.44
C LEU A 196 -16.36 -15.12 13.53
N PHE A 197 -16.64 -15.45 14.79
CA PHE A 197 -15.86 -14.92 15.91
C PHE A 197 -14.42 -15.42 15.87
N ILE A 198 -13.47 -14.51 15.98
CA ILE A 198 -12.04 -14.80 16.01
C ILE A 198 -11.47 -14.26 17.32
N ASP A 199 -11.20 -15.17 18.25
CA ASP A 199 -10.78 -14.89 19.63
C ASP A 199 -9.53 -14.01 19.78
N ARG A 200 -8.63 -14.06 18.81
CA ARG A 200 -7.39 -13.26 18.79
C ARG A 200 -7.58 -11.80 18.34
N TYR A 201 -8.80 -11.42 17.93
CA TYR A 201 -9.11 -10.06 17.53
C TYR A 201 -9.99 -9.35 18.57
N PRO A 202 -9.81 -8.05 18.76
CA PRO A 202 -10.67 -7.32 19.68
C PRO A 202 -12.10 -7.25 19.13
N PRO A 203 -13.11 -7.71 19.90
CA PRO A 203 -14.51 -7.62 19.49
C PRO A 203 -14.91 -6.20 19.07
N GLY A 204 -15.66 -6.08 17.98
CA GLY A 204 -16.11 -4.80 17.43
C GLY A 204 -15.03 -3.97 16.73
N ARG A 205 -13.77 -4.43 16.72
CA ARG A 205 -12.66 -3.73 16.08
C ARG A 205 -11.79 -4.68 15.25
N GLU A 206 -12.42 -5.46 14.42
CA GLU A 206 -11.77 -6.32 13.46
C GLU A 206 -12.08 -5.92 12.02
N ALA A 207 -11.20 -6.26 11.10
CA ALA A 207 -11.40 -6.01 9.68
C ALA A 207 -10.93 -7.23 8.88
N THR A 208 -11.79 -7.71 7.98
CA THR A 208 -11.43 -8.69 6.95
C THR A 208 -11.20 -8.03 5.62
N VAL A 209 -10.43 -8.66 4.76
CA VAL A 209 -10.19 -8.21 3.39
C VAL A 209 -10.24 -9.38 2.42
N ALA A 210 -10.79 -9.13 1.23
CA ALA A 210 -10.78 -10.05 0.11
C ALA A 210 -10.67 -9.26 -1.20
N TRP A 211 -9.79 -9.69 -2.08
CA TRP A 211 -9.61 -9.04 -3.38
C TRP A 211 -10.71 -9.47 -4.37
N PRO A 212 -11.23 -8.54 -5.19
CA PRO A 212 -11.07 -7.07 -5.09
C PRO A 212 -12.12 -6.40 -4.16
N GLY A 213 -13.16 -7.12 -3.72
CA GLY A 213 -14.43 -6.58 -3.26
C GLY A 213 -14.48 -6.14 -1.79
N VAL A 214 -13.72 -6.76 -0.88
CA VAL A 214 -13.75 -6.41 0.55
C VAL A 214 -12.43 -5.76 0.93
N ASP A 215 -12.48 -4.50 1.35
CA ASP A 215 -11.31 -3.67 1.63
C ASP A 215 -11.29 -3.16 3.09
N LEU A 216 -10.18 -2.61 3.49
CA LEU A 216 -10.06 -1.70 4.62
C LEU A 216 -9.69 -0.32 4.07
N LYS A 217 -10.55 0.67 4.31
CA LYS A 217 -10.33 2.07 3.91
C LYS A 217 -10.48 2.99 5.10
N PHE A 218 -9.55 3.92 5.26
CA PHE A 218 -9.63 5.01 6.22
C PHE A 218 -9.03 6.28 5.61
N GLN A 219 -9.45 7.44 6.09
CA GLN A 219 -8.99 8.74 5.62
C GLN A 219 -8.11 9.41 6.66
N ASN A 220 -7.05 10.03 6.21
CA ASN A 220 -6.33 11.00 7.00
C ASN A 220 -7.09 12.33 6.98
N ASP A 221 -8.02 12.52 7.90
CA ASP A 221 -8.83 13.73 8.07
C ASP A 221 -8.14 14.80 8.92
N THR A 222 -6.87 14.59 9.26
CA THR A 222 -6.06 15.57 10.00
C THR A 222 -5.35 16.55 9.06
N LYS A 223 -4.89 17.66 9.61
CA LYS A 223 -4.05 18.62 8.87
C LYS A 223 -2.58 18.22 8.71
N TYR A 224 -2.18 17.09 9.28
CA TYR A 224 -0.82 16.55 9.23
C TYR A 224 -0.75 15.33 8.34
N GLY A 225 0.45 14.99 7.84
CA GLY A 225 0.67 13.72 7.15
C GLY A 225 0.66 12.54 8.12
N VAL A 226 0.34 11.36 7.60
CA VAL A 226 0.43 10.09 8.31
C VAL A 226 1.38 9.16 7.57
N LEU A 227 2.40 8.64 8.28
CA LEU A 227 3.26 7.55 7.79
C LEU A 227 2.84 6.26 8.48
N VAL A 228 2.52 5.24 7.69
CA VAL A 228 2.22 3.89 8.17
C VAL A 228 3.50 3.08 8.26
N GLN A 229 3.83 2.62 9.45
CA GLN A 229 4.90 1.64 9.68
C GLN A 229 4.27 0.29 9.98
N ALA A 230 4.65 -0.76 9.26
CA ALA A 230 4.19 -2.12 9.50
C ALA A 230 5.37 -3.09 9.46
N TYR A 231 5.41 -4.02 10.41
CA TYR A 231 6.44 -5.07 10.45
C TYR A 231 5.92 -6.30 11.20
N ILE A 232 6.57 -7.43 10.94
CA ILE A 232 6.27 -8.69 11.65
C ILE A 232 7.47 -9.14 12.47
N VAL A 233 7.17 -9.90 13.53
CA VAL A 233 8.09 -10.87 14.12
C VAL A 233 7.61 -12.25 13.68
N LYS A 234 8.44 -12.97 12.93
CA LYS A 234 8.08 -14.29 12.42
C LYS A 234 7.82 -15.26 13.57
N GLY A 235 6.74 -16.03 13.45
CA GLY A 235 6.49 -17.16 14.35
C GLY A 235 7.44 -18.32 14.05
N THR A 236 7.57 -19.20 15.03
CA THR A 236 8.26 -20.49 14.94
C THR A 236 7.37 -21.57 15.54
N PRO A 237 7.63 -22.87 15.36
CA PRO A 237 6.85 -23.93 16.02
C PRO A 237 6.70 -23.71 17.55
N ALA A 238 7.70 -23.13 18.20
CA ALA A 238 7.70 -22.87 19.64
C ALA A 238 7.14 -21.50 20.03
N ARG A 239 6.86 -20.58 19.07
CA ARG A 239 6.47 -19.18 19.39
C ARG A 239 5.51 -18.60 18.36
N LYS A 240 4.44 -17.98 18.85
CA LYS A 240 3.53 -17.18 18.00
C LYS A 240 4.30 -16.07 17.26
N GLY A 241 3.92 -15.81 16.02
CA GLY A 241 4.33 -14.62 15.30
C GLY A 241 3.46 -13.42 15.69
N SER A 242 3.93 -12.22 15.34
CA SER A 242 3.15 -10.99 15.53
C SER A 242 3.29 -10.06 14.36
N ILE A 243 2.26 -9.24 14.16
CA ILE A 243 2.32 -8.05 13.30
C ILE A 243 2.06 -6.82 14.13
N THR A 244 2.88 -5.80 13.95
CA THR A 244 2.71 -4.48 14.57
C THR A 244 2.55 -3.44 13.49
N VAL A 245 1.53 -2.58 13.65
CA VAL A 245 1.33 -1.39 12.83
C VAL A 245 1.38 -0.15 13.72
N LYS A 246 2.06 0.90 13.24
CA LYS A 246 2.15 2.21 13.90
C LYS A 246 1.77 3.30 12.91
N MET A 247 0.96 4.24 13.36
CA MET A 247 0.67 5.48 12.65
C MET A 247 1.57 6.58 13.21
N TRP A 248 2.42 7.14 12.36
CA TRP A 248 3.28 8.26 12.71
C TRP A 248 2.69 9.55 12.15
N SER A 249 2.50 10.54 13.01
CA SER A 249 1.93 11.85 12.64
C SER A 249 2.28 12.89 13.71
N THR A 250 1.63 14.04 13.68
CA THR A 250 1.51 14.94 14.82
C THR A 250 0.20 14.63 15.53
N LYS A 251 0.24 14.60 16.86
CA LYS A 251 -0.91 14.26 17.70
C LYS A 251 -2.02 15.32 17.53
N THR A 252 -3.20 14.89 17.14
CA THR A 252 -4.39 15.73 16.97
C THR A 252 -5.31 15.64 18.20
N TYR A 253 -5.47 14.45 18.74
CA TYR A 253 -6.31 14.20 19.91
C TYR A 253 -5.46 13.98 21.17
N ALA A 254 -5.91 14.46 22.31
CA ALA A 254 -5.22 14.25 23.58
C ALA A 254 -5.17 12.76 23.94
N THR A 255 -6.28 12.04 23.78
CA THR A 255 -6.41 10.61 24.05
C THR A 255 -7.47 10.02 23.11
N VAL A 256 -7.21 8.82 22.63
CA VAL A 256 -8.20 7.98 21.93
C VAL A 256 -8.32 6.69 22.72
N VAL A 257 -9.51 6.38 23.18
CA VAL A 257 -9.81 5.18 23.98
C VAL A 257 -10.89 4.35 23.29
N ALA A 258 -10.85 3.05 23.49
CA ALA A 258 -11.93 2.16 23.11
C ALA A 258 -12.84 1.93 24.29
N THR A 259 -14.14 2.08 24.12
CA THR A 259 -15.15 1.67 25.11
C THR A 259 -15.24 0.14 25.15
N ALA A 260 -15.79 -0.38 26.23
CA ALA A 260 -16.14 -1.80 26.31
C ALA A 260 -17.17 -2.15 25.21
N PRO A 261 -17.06 -3.30 24.54
CA PRO A 261 -18.02 -3.71 23.52
C PRO A 261 -19.38 -4.01 24.17
N ILE A 262 -20.45 -3.47 23.61
CA ILE A 262 -21.83 -3.79 23.98
C ILE A 262 -22.27 -4.98 23.13
N LYS A 263 -22.68 -6.06 23.77
CA LYS A 263 -23.23 -7.25 23.11
C LYS A 263 -24.76 -7.15 23.10
N SER A 264 -25.36 -7.23 21.92
CA SER A 264 -26.82 -7.19 21.75
C SER A 264 -27.26 -8.12 20.64
N ASN A 265 -28.58 -8.37 20.54
CA ASN A 265 -29.18 -9.14 19.45
C ASN A 265 -28.58 -10.54 19.27
N PHE A 266 -28.44 -11.27 20.37
CA PHE A 266 -27.96 -12.66 20.34
C PHE A 266 -28.86 -13.51 19.45
N ARG A 267 -28.24 -14.27 18.54
CA ARG A 267 -28.92 -15.28 17.73
C ARG A 267 -28.16 -16.59 17.86
N ASN A 268 -28.89 -17.70 17.93
CA ASN A 268 -28.28 -19.02 17.89
C ASN A 268 -27.54 -19.22 16.56
N GLY A 269 -26.36 -19.82 16.62
CA GLY A 269 -25.64 -20.23 15.41
C GLY A 269 -26.45 -21.25 14.61
N ARG A 270 -26.26 -21.27 13.30
CA ARG A 270 -26.76 -22.37 12.47
C ARG A 270 -25.76 -23.51 12.52
N GLU A 271 -26.20 -24.72 12.78
CA GLU A 271 -25.39 -25.91 12.51
C GLU A 271 -25.19 -26.04 10.99
N VAL A 272 -23.96 -26.23 10.59
CA VAL A 272 -23.59 -26.50 9.19
C VAL A 272 -22.82 -27.80 9.20
N THR A 273 -23.45 -28.85 8.70
CA THR A 273 -22.79 -30.14 8.38
C THR A 273 -22.00 -29.96 7.10
N ASP A 274 -20.76 -30.38 7.11
CA ASP A 274 -19.88 -30.41 5.92
C ASP A 274 -19.74 -31.89 5.53
N ASP A 275 -20.47 -32.28 4.50
CA ASP A 275 -20.50 -33.67 3.98
C ASP A 275 -19.41 -33.92 2.92
N SER A 276 -18.35 -33.07 2.84
CA SER A 276 -17.25 -33.16 1.86
C SER A 276 -15.95 -33.69 2.46
#